data_69c3c7b7009815a56ed4ba1751ffe67d
#
_entry.id   69c3c7b7009815a56ed4ba1751ffe67d
#
_cell.length_a   1.000
_cell.length_b   1.000
_cell.length_c   1.000
_cell.angle_alpha   90.00
_cell.angle_beta   90.00
_cell.angle_gamma   90.00
#
_symmetry.space_group_name_H-M   'P 1'
#
loop_
_entity.id
_entity.type
_entity.pdbx_description
1 polymer ?
#
loop_
_entity_poly.entity_id
_entity_poly.type
_entity_poly.pdbx_seq_one_letter_code
_entity_poly.pdbx_strand_id
1 'polypeptide(L)'
;MKLRMLFLALLAVAAVGLGATGSIAAGQQGKVAYEFRGELAATPPPNSPSLLVDVAGGNKRALRLMVGQPSGQAFSVGANTEYLRWVHGVPTVVQQSNLVEGDQLVIRIRAPRASNLGQVEATNANIVADHGPNPGRAAKPLWLFKGTLNGPAANGHLGLHVLDGNNRALRAMLGQAQDQAFTYGRRTVFIKWTGRVPELISPSQLTVGDRISVRIRARGNSSLGQVEATPANHVGEHEPPASS
;
A
#
# COMPACT_ATOMS: atom_id res chain seq x y z
N MET A 1 -44.50 71.51 -15.40
CA MET A 1 -44.00 71.99 -14.11
C MET A 1 -42.84 71.04 -13.75
N LYS A 2 -41.62 71.38 -14.01
CA LYS A 2 -40.67 72.10 -13.14
C LYS A 2 -40.50 71.39 -11.80
N LEU A 3 -39.34 70.67 -11.59
CA LEU A 3 -38.25 71.07 -10.65
C LEU A 3 -37.30 69.85 -10.61
N ARG A 4 -36.15 69.85 -11.07
CA ARG A 4 -34.82 70.32 -10.73
C ARG A 4 -34.51 70.17 -9.23
N MET A 5 -33.51 69.34 -8.92
CA MET A 5 -32.36 69.57 -8.02
C MET A 5 -31.66 68.24 -7.83
N LEU A 6 -30.48 68.09 -8.25
CA LEU A 6 -29.16 68.63 -7.88
C LEU A 6 -28.52 67.87 -6.71
N PHE A 7 -27.48 67.13 -7.10
CA PHE A 7 -26.15 66.91 -6.49
C PHE A 7 -26.02 66.61 -4.99
N LEU A 8 -25.32 65.52 -4.76
CA LEU A 8 -24.00 65.68 -4.09
C LEU A 8 -23.18 64.39 -4.30
N ALA A 9 -22.05 64.55 -5.00
CA ALA A 9 -20.98 63.55 -5.05
C ALA A 9 -20.24 63.56 -3.72
N LEU A 10 -20.09 62.39 -3.11
CA LEU A 10 -19.13 62.21 -2.02
C LEU A 10 -18.12 61.19 -2.45
N LEU A 11 -16.94 61.64 -2.85
CA LEU A 11 -15.75 60.84 -2.98
C LEU A 11 -15.34 60.33 -1.60
N ALA A 12 -15.46 59.03 -1.38
CA ALA A 12 -14.76 58.37 -0.28
C ALA A 12 -13.61 57.56 -0.87
N VAL A 13 -12.42 58.08 -0.78
CA VAL A 13 -11.17 57.39 -1.01
C VAL A 13 -11.01 56.36 0.12
N ALA A 14 -11.32 55.11 -0.12
CA ALA A 14 -10.97 54.06 0.80
C ALA A 14 -9.62 53.48 0.37
N ALA A 15 -8.64 53.63 1.22
CA ALA A 15 -7.30 53.08 1.12
C ALA A 15 -7.37 51.55 0.93
N VAL A 16 -6.84 51.08 -0.20
CA VAL A 16 -6.60 49.68 -0.44
C VAL A 16 -5.41 49.27 0.43
N GLY A 17 -5.71 48.78 1.61
CA GLY A 17 -4.75 48.02 2.40
C GLY A 17 -4.52 46.67 1.73
N LEU A 18 -3.45 46.55 0.96
CA LEU A 18 -2.88 45.29 0.51
C LEU A 18 -2.36 44.50 1.74
N GLY A 19 -3.26 43.87 2.46
CA GLY A 19 -2.94 42.78 3.36
C GLY A 19 -2.74 41.53 2.53
N ALA A 20 -1.53 41.30 2.03
CA ALA A 20 -1.11 40.02 1.57
C ALA A 20 -1.09 39.04 2.77
N THR A 21 -2.25 38.52 3.15
CA THR A 21 -2.30 37.30 3.95
C THR A 21 -1.77 36.21 3.06
N GLY A 22 -0.47 35.97 3.16
CA GLY A 22 0.13 34.75 2.64
C GLY A 22 -0.61 33.58 3.23
N SER A 23 -1.53 33.02 2.47
CA SER A 23 -2.02 31.65 2.72
C SER A 23 -0.78 30.78 2.68
N ILE A 24 -0.21 30.47 3.84
CA ILE A 24 0.71 29.38 4.00
C ILE A 24 -0.11 28.19 3.51
N ALA A 25 0.13 27.77 2.27
CA ALA A 25 -0.38 26.51 1.75
C ALA A 25 0.02 25.48 2.80
N ALA A 26 -0.95 25.01 3.57
CA ALA A 26 -0.76 23.88 4.48
C ALA A 26 -0.23 22.76 3.60
N GLY A 27 1.10 22.56 3.65
CA GLY A 27 1.80 21.61 2.79
C GLY A 27 1.01 20.34 2.81
N GLN A 28 0.65 19.82 1.64
CA GLN A 28 -0.06 18.54 1.51
C GLN A 28 0.77 17.51 2.27
N GLN A 29 0.42 17.25 3.51
CA GLN A 29 1.08 16.21 4.30
C GLN A 29 0.90 14.92 3.54
N GLY A 30 2.00 14.41 2.97
CA GLY A 30 1.98 13.23 2.13
C GLY A 30 1.22 12.09 2.81
N LYS A 31 0.24 11.53 2.12
CA LYS A 31 -0.54 10.39 2.63
C LYS A 31 0.39 9.20 2.87
N VAL A 32 0.27 8.59 4.03
CA VAL A 32 1.03 7.39 4.43
C VAL A 32 0.13 6.17 4.53
N ALA A 33 0.71 4.98 4.40
CA ALA A 33 -0.04 3.75 4.51
C ALA A 33 -0.22 3.35 5.97
N TYR A 34 -1.46 3.09 6.35
CA TYR A 34 -1.88 2.34 7.53
C TYR A 34 -2.32 0.96 7.08
N GLU A 35 -1.83 -0.09 7.73
CA GLU A 35 -2.16 -1.48 7.41
C GLU A 35 -2.62 -2.17 8.68
N PHE A 36 -3.88 -2.58 8.69
CA PHE A 36 -4.48 -3.36 9.77
C PHE A 36 -4.67 -4.80 9.30
N ARG A 37 -4.50 -5.75 10.20
CA ARG A 37 -4.67 -7.18 9.96
C ARG A 37 -5.56 -7.75 11.03
N GLY A 38 -6.54 -8.55 10.62
CA GLY A 38 -7.47 -9.12 11.57
C GLY A 38 -8.46 -10.03 10.87
N GLU A 39 -9.43 -10.46 11.62
CA GLU A 39 -10.49 -11.36 11.20
C GLU A 39 -11.77 -10.55 10.91
N LEU A 40 -12.44 -10.87 9.83
CA LEU A 40 -13.73 -10.28 9.50
C LEU A 40 -14.76 -10.78 10.51
N ALA A 41 -15.29 -9.87 11.33
CA ALA A 41 -16.16 -10.21 12.46
C ALA A 41 -17.59 -10.59 12.05
N ALA A 42 -18.01 -10.19 10.84
CA ALA A 42 -19.31 -10.56 10.26
C ALA A 42 -19.28 -10.43 8.75
N THR A 43 -19.99 -11.32 8.05
CA THR A 43 -20.17 -11.21 6.59
C THR A 43 -20.86 -9.88 6.27
N PRO A 44 -20.26 -8.99 5.46
CA PRO A 44 -20.83 -7.70 5.18
C PRO A 44 -22.07 -7.84 4.29
N PRO A 45 -23.14 -7.07 4.55
CA PRO A 45 -24.22 -6.94 3.60
C PRO A 45 -23.72 -6.44 2.24
N PRO A 46 -24.42 -6.75 1.13
CA PRO A 46 -24.08 -6.20 -0.18
C PRO A 46 -23.98 -4.67 -0.14
N ASN A 47 -22.89 -4.13 -0.68
CA ASN A 47 -22.61 -2.69 -0.71
C ASN A 47 -22.50 -2.03 0.68
N SER A 48 -22.13 -2.78 1.71
CA SER A 48 -21.86 -2.21 3.02
C SER A 48 -20.81 -1.09 2.91
N PRO A 49 -21.03 0.08 3.53
CA PRO A 49 -20.05 1.17 3.52
C PRO A 49 -18.85 0.91 4.43
N SER A 50 -18.88 -0.17 5.22
CA SER A 50 -17.81 -0.51 6.14
C SER A 50 -17.67 -2.02 6.34
N LEU A 51 -16.49 -2.42 6.82
CA LEU A 51 -16.16 -3.77 7.26
C LEU A 51 -15.83 -3.75 8.75
N LEU A 52 -16.46 -4.62 9.54
CA LEU A 52 -16.12 -4.82 10.94
C LEU A 52 -15.03 -5.88 11.05
N VAL A 53 -13.90 -5.51 11.64
CA VAL A 53 -12.70 -6.38 11.70
C VAL A 53 -12.16 -6.41 13.12
N ASP A 54 -11.93 -7.61 13.64
CA ASP A 54 -11.20 -7.84 14.89
C ASP A 54 -9.70 -7.75 14.61
N VAL A 55 -9.13 -6.57 14.88
CA VAL A 55 -7.73 -6.26 14.59
C VAL A 55 -6.80 -7.01 15.53
N ALA A 56 -5.95 -7.87 14.96
CA ALA A 56 -4.93 -8.64 15.67
C ALA A 56 -3.50 -8.22 15.32
N GLY A 57 -3.31 -7.32 14.35
CA GLY A 57 -1.99 -6.91 13.89
C GLY A 57 -2.01 -5.75 12.90
N GLY A 58 -0.82 -5.40 12.40
CA GLY A 58 -0.72 -4.32 11.43
C GLY A 58 0.71 -3.81 11.26
N ASN A 59 0.87 -2.73 10.51
CA ASN A 59 2.15 -2.03 10.50
C ASN A 59 2.31 -1.16 11.77
N LYS A 60 3.54 -0.74 12.08
CA LYS A 60 3.86 0.03 13.29
C LYS A 60 2.98 1.28 13.47
N ARG A 61 2.58 1.90 12.36
CA ARG A 61 1.76 3.13 12.38
C ARG A 61 0.32 2.82 12.77
N ALA A 62 -0.27 1.81 12.18
CA ALA A 62 -1.61 1.34 12.52
C ALA A 62 -1.69 0.85 13.97
N LEU A 63 -0.72 0.02 14.39
CA LEU A 63 -0.68 -0.52 15.76
C LEU A 63 -0.54 0.56 16.84
N ARG A 64 0.16 1.68 16.56
CA ARG A 64 0.22 2.81 17.49
C ARG A 64 -1.16 3.46 17.72
N LEU A 65 -2.02 3.50 16.70
CA LEU A 65 -3.37 4.02 16.83
C LEU A 65 -4.29 3.08 17.61
N MET A 66 -3.97 1.77 17.60
CA MET A 66 -4.75 0.74 18.30
C MET A 66 -4.43 0.66 19.81
N VAL A 67 -3.39 1.32 20.30
CA VAL A 67 -3.05 1.29 21.73
C VAL A 67 -4.20 1.86 22.55
N GLY A 68 -4.76 1.03 23.45
CA GLY A 68 -5.91 1.41 24.31
C GLY A 68 -7.27 1.36 23.60
N GLN A 69 -7.34 0.89 22.35
CA GLN A 69 -8.59 0.71 21.62
C GLN A 69 -9.06 -0.76 21.66
N PRO A 70 -10.37 -1.02 21.56
CA PRO A 70 -10.89 -2.38 21.40
C PRO A 70 -10.39 -3.00 20.10
N SER A 71 -10.35 -4.34 20.00
CA SER A 71 -9.94 -5.05 18.77
C SER A 71 -10.91 -4.85 17.62
N GLY A 72 -12.21 -4.85 17.90
CA GLY A 72 -13.28 -4.66 16.90
C GLY A 72 -13.29 -3.23 16.38
N GLN A 73 -12.98 -3.05 15.10
CA GLN A 73 -12.92 -1.75 14.43
C GLN A 73 -13.71 -1.78 13.13
N ALA A 74 -14.37 -0.67 12.80
CA ALA A 74 -15.14 -0.52 11.58
C ALA A 74 -14.37 0.33 10.55
N PHE A 75 -13.93 -0.28 9.45
CA PHE A 75 -13.20 0.40 8.41
C PHE A 75 -14.09 0.75 7.23
N SER A 76 -14.07 2.02 6.82
CA SER A 76 -14.81 2.48 5.65
C SER A 76 -14.27 1.87 4.36
N VAL A 77 -15.20 1.50 3.49
CA VAL A 77 -14.93 1.01 2.12
C VAL A 77 -15.84 1.76 1.13
N GLY A 78 -15.48 1.77 -0.13
CA GLY A 78 -16.27 2.49 -1.14
C GLY A 78 -15.95 2.02 -2.55
N ALA A 79 -16.52 2.68 -3.55
CA ALA A 79 -16.41 2.30 -4.96
C ALA A 79 -14.95 2.18 -5.47
N ASN A 80 -14.01 2.88 -4.82
CA ASN A 80 -12.59 2.82 -5.18
C ASN A 80 -11.78 1.85 -4.30
N THR A 81 -12.44 1.02 -3.50
CA THR A 81 -11.77 -0.02 -2.72
C THR A 81 -11.55 -1.24 -3.60
N GLU A 82 -10.30 -1.67 -3.72
CA GLU A 82 -9.95 -2.90 -4.43
C GLU A 82 -9.99 -4.09 -3.49
N TYR A 83 -10.75 -5.12 -3.85
CA TYR A 83 -10.83 -6.37 -3.07
C TYR A 83 -10.02 -7.45 -3.76
N LEU A 84 -9.08 -8.05 -3.03
CA LEU A 84 -8.17 -9.06 -3.55
C LEU A 84 -8.26 -10.32 -2.68
N ARG A 85 -8.51 -11.48 -3.29
CA ARG A 85 -8.39 -12.79 -2.61
C ARG A 85 -7.07 -13.44 -2.97
N TRP A 86 -6.32 -13.87 -1.96
CA TRP A 86 -5.04 -14.54 -2.11
C TRP A 86 -5.19 -16.05 -1.96
N VAL A 87 -5.06 -16.79 -3.07
CA VAL A 87 -5.10 -18.26 -3.07
C VAL A 87 -3.73 -18.78 -3.50
N HIS A 88 -3.06 -19.53 -2.63
CA HIS A 88 -1.72 -20.07 -2.87
C HIS A 88 -0.69 -19.01 -3.34
N GLY A 89 -0.86 -17.78 -2.89
CA GLY A 89 0.02 -16.66 -3.24
C GLY A 89 -0.34 -15.93 -4.53
N VAL A 90 -1.41 -16.32 -5.19
CA VAL A 90 -1.95 -15.64 -6.38
C VAL A 90 -3.07 -14.70 -5.94
N PRO A 91 -2.96 -13.38 -6.18
CA PRO A 91 -4.05 -12.46 -5.95
C PRO A 91 -5.04 -12.49 -7.12
N THR A 92 -6.31 -12.50 -6.79
CA THR A 92 -7.42 -12.38 -7.74
C THR A 92 -8.32 -11.26 -7.30
N VAL A 93 -8.77 -10.42 -8.22
CA VAL A 93 -9.77 -9.39 -7.95
C VAL A 93 -11.10 -10.06 -7.65
N VAL A 94 -11.73 -9.67 -6.55
CA VAL A 94 -13.03 -10.18 -6.11
C VAL A 94 -13.97 -9.03 -5.76
N GLN A 95 -15.21 -9.33 -5.42
CA GLN A 95 -16.18 -8.34 -4.95
C GLN A 95 -16.29 -8.39 -3.42
N GLN A 96 -16.77 -7.32 -2.82
CA GLN A 96 -17.06 -7.27 -1.39
C GLN A 96 -17.97 -8.44 -0.93
N SER A 97 -18.95 -8.80 -1.76
CA SER A 97 -19.88 -9.90 -1.49
C SER A 97 -19.23 -11.29 -1.41
N ASN A 98 -17.96 -11.40 -1.80
CA ASN A 98 -17.22 -12.66 -1.66
C ASN A 98 -16.55 -12.80 -0.28
N LEU A 99 -16.53 -11.74 0.53
CA LEU A 99 -16.00 -11.79 1.90
C LEU A 99 -16.98 -12.51 2.81
N VAL A 100 -16.46 -13.38 3.67
CA VAL A 100 -17.25 -14.12 4.65
C VAL A 100 -16.67 -13.95 6.04
N GLU A 101 -17.52 -14.04 7.06
CA GLU A 101 -17.10 -14.04 8.47
C GLU A 101 -15.96 -15.05 8.70
N GLY A 102 -14.96 -14.66 9.46
CA GLY A 102 -13.77 -15.47 9.73
C GLY A 102 -12.63 -15.31 8.71
N ASP A 103 -12.86 -14.62 7.59
CA ASP A 103 -11.78 -14.33 6.63
C ASP A 103 -10.69 -13.48 7.28
N GLN A 104 -9.43 -13.84 7.05
CA GLN A 104 -8.28 -13.06 7.51
C GLN A 104 -7.98 -11.93 6.53
N LEU A 105 -8.25 -10.72 6.97
CA LEU A 105 -8.14 -9.53 6.12
C LEU A 105 -6.86 -8.75 6.40
N VAL A 106 -6.33 -8.13 5.34
CA VAL A 106 -5.36 -7.04 5.41
C VAL A 106 -6.01 -5.81 4.81
N ILE A 107 -6.32 -4.81 5.65
CA ILE A 107 -6.92 -3.54 5.22
C ILE A 107 -5.81 -2.52 5.11
N ARG A 108 -5.68 -1.92 3.93
CA ARG A 108 -4.72 -0.86 3.67
C ARG A 108 -5.44 0.45 3.37
N ILE A 109 -5.08 1.48 4.14
CA ILE A 109 -5.66 2.82 4.05
C ILE A 109 -4.54 3.83 3.84
N ARG A 110 -4.73 4.80 2.94
CA ARG A 110 -3.83 5.93 2.79
C ARG A 110 -4.47 7.19 3.36
N ALA A 111 -3.93 7.68 4.47
CA ALA A 111 -4.40 8.88 5.17
C ALA A 111 -3.21 9.79 5.52
N PRO A 112 -3.45 11.06 5.87
CA PRO A 112 -2.41 11.97 6.38
C PRO A 112 -1.65 11.35 7.56
N ARG A 113 -0.36 11.67 7.69
CA ARG A 113 0.50 11.11 8.75
C ARG A 113 0.00 11.40 10.17
N ALA A 114 -0.64 12.54 10.36
CA ALA A 114 -1.14 13.00 11.66
C ALA A 114 -2.57 12.51 11.97
N SER A 115 -3.16 11.65 11.14
CA SER A 115 -4.52 11.14 11.37
C SER A 115 -4.59 10.32 12.66
N ASN A 116 -5.66 10.51 13.43
CA ASN A 116 -6.06 9.62 14.53
C ASN A 116 -6.80 8.38 13.98
N LEU A 117 -7.13 7.42 14.85
CA LEU A 117 -7.79 6.18 14.44
C LEU A 117 -9.13 6.44 13.73
N GLY A 118 -10.03 7.23 14.32
CA GLY A 118 -11.33 7.51 13.71
C GLY A 118 -11.23 8.19 12.34
N GLN A 119 -10.23 9.06 12.11
CA GLN A 119 -9.98 9.66 10.80
C GLN A 119 -9.48 8.63 9.78
N VAL A 120 -8.66 7.67 10.22
CA VAL A 120 -8.19 6.59 9.36
C VAL A 120 -9.34 5.65 9.02
N GLU A 121 -10.17 5.29 9.98
CA GLU A 121 -11.34 4.42 9.81
C GLU A 121 -12.39 5.06 8.88
N ALA A 122 -12.62 6.37 9.00
CA ALA A 122 -13.52 7.12 8.13
C ALA A 122 -12.96 7.31 6.70
N THR A 123 -11.70 7.01 6.47
CA THR A 123 -11.08 7.07 5.15
C THR A 123 -11.27 5.74 4.43
N ASN A 124 -11.87 5.75 3.25
CA ASN A 124 -12.07 4.52 2.48
C ASN A 124 -10.76 3.76 2.26
N ALA A 125 -10.79 2.47 2.54
CA ALA A 125 -9.69 1.57 2.27
C ALA A 125 -9.33 1.59 0.77
N ASN A 126 -8.04 1.58 0.48
CA ASN A 126 -7.56 1.46 -0.89
C ASN A 126 -7.59 0.00 -1.36
N ILE A 127 -7.24 -0.92 -0.46
CA ILE A 127 -7.15 -2.35 -0.71
C ILE A 127 -7.67 -3.09 0.52
N VAL A 128 -8.51 -4.08 0.28
CA VAL A 128 -8.88 -5.13 1.22
C VAL A 128 -8.36 -6.44 0.65
N ALA A 129 -7.33 -7.01 1.27
CA ALA A 129 -6.77 -8.29 0.85
C ALA A 129 -7.29 -9.40 1.78
N ASP A 130 -8.01 -10.34 1.20
CA ASP A 130 -8.56 -11.51 1.85
C ASP A 130 -7.61 -12.71 1.64
N HIS A 131 -7.26 -13.36 2.73
CA HIS A 131 -6.42 -14.55 2.75
C HIS A 131 -7.20 -15.82 3.10
N GLY A 132 -8.54 -15.74 3.13
CA GLY A 132 -9.42 -16.80 3.57
C GLY A 132 -9.32 -17.09 5.08
N PRO A 133 -10.13 -18.01 5.60
CA PRO A 133 -10.08 -18.38 6.99
C PRO A 133 -8.77 -19.13 7.31
N ASN A 134 -8.09 -18.70 8.35
CA ASN A 134 -6.90 -19.37 8.89
C ASN A 134 -5.78 -19.67 7.86
N PRO A 135 -5.18 -18.67 7.20
CA PRO A 135 -4.18 -18.89 6.14
C PRO A 135 -2.90 -19.58 6.63
N GLY A 136 -2.84 -19.95 7.90
CA GLY A 136 -1.68 -20.54 8.54
C GLY A 136 -0.58 -19.52 8.83
N ARG A 137 0.27 -19.80 9.82
CA ARG A 137 1.43 -18.97 10.13
C ARG A 137 2.55 -19.32 9.16
N ALA A 138 3.06 -18.35 8.43
CA ALA A 138 4.23 -18.56 7.59
C ALA A 138 5.41 -19.07 8.45
N ALA A 139 5.85 -20.32 8.21
CA ALA A 139 6.90 -20.97 8.99
C ALA A 139 8.26 -20.25 8.90
N LYS A 140 8.49 -19.45 7.85
CA LYS A 140 9.73 -18.74 7.59
C LYS A 140 9.49 -17.23 7.45
N PRO A 141 10.34 -16.38 8.04
CA PRO A 141 10.21 -14.94 7.92
C PRO A 141 10.38 -14.47 6.47
N LEU A 142 9.73 -13.33 6.18
CA LEU A 142 9.81 -12.68 4.89
C LEU A 142 11.10 -11.88 4.78
N TRP A 143 11.76 -12.02 3.64
CA TRP A 143 12.80 -11.15 3.11
C TRP A 143 12.22 -10.43 1.91
N LEU A 144 12.25 -9.11 1.91
CA LEU A 144 11.72 -8.28 0.84
C LEU A 144 12.81 -7.35 0.36
N PHE A 145 13.19 -7.50 -0.89
CA PHE A 145 14.10 -6.60 -1.61
C PHE A 145 13.31 -5.83 -2.65
N LYS A 146 13.66 -4.58 -2.86
CA LYS A 146 13.06 -3.72 -3.87
C LYS A 146 14.15 -2.97 -4.61
N GLY A 147 13.96 -2.77 -5.90
CA GLY A 147 14.93 -2.09 -6.72
C GLY A 147 14.53 -2.05 -8.18
N THR A 148 15.52 -1.93 -9.05
CA THR A 148 15.34 -1.97 -10.50
C THR A 148 15.99 -3.22 -11.08
N LEU A 149 15.30 -3.84 -12.03
CA LEU A 149 15.86 -4.98 -12.78
C LEU A 149 17.09 -4.51 -13.57
N ASN A 150 18.25 -5.11 -13.31
CA ASN A 150 19.52 -4.72 -13.95
C ASN A 150 19.97 -5.69 -15.07
N GLY A 151 19.18 -6.73 -15.36
CA GLY A 151 19.40 -7.69 -16.42
C GLY A 151 18.13 -8.50 -16.69
N PRO A 152 18.02 -9.20 -17.85
CA PRO A 152 16.84 -10.01 -18.16
C PRO A 152 16.66 -11.15 -17.16
N ALA A 153 15.40 -11.43 -16.80
CA ALA A 153 15.07 -12.60 -15.98
C ALA A 153 15.16 -13.88 -16.84
N ALA A 154 16.22 -14.65 -16.65
CA ALA A 154 16.50 -15.84 -17.46
C ALA A 154 17.14 -16.95 -16.62
N ASN A 155 16.99 -18.20 -17.08
CA ASN A 155 17.65 -19.39 -16.50
C ASN A 155 17.44 -19.55 -14.99
N GLY A 156 16.27 -19.12 -14.47
CA GLY A 156 15.98 -19.22 -13.05
C GLY A 156 16.62 -18.13 -12.19
N HIS A 157 17.20 -17.09 -12.79
CA HIS A 157 17.84 -15.98 -12.09
C HIS A 157 17.32 -14.62 -12.59
N LEU A 158 17.29 -13.65 -11.70
CA LEU A 158 17.03 -12.24 -12.00
C LEU A 158 18.04 -11.35 -11.26
N GLY A 159 18.58 -10.39 -11.94
CA GLY A 159 19.47 -9.37 -11.38
C GLY A 159 18.65 -8.17 -10.86
N LEU A 160 18.98 -7.69 -9.68
CA LEU A 160 18.29 -6.56 -9.05
C LEU A 160 19.31 -5.56 -8.52
N HIS A 161 19.22 -4.31 -8.95
CA HIS A 161 19.86 -3.19 -8.26
C HIS A 161 19.02 -2.82 -7.06
N VAL A 162 19.43 -3.27 -5.86
CA VAL A 162 18.66 -3.14 -4.63
C VAL A 162 18.71 -1.71 -4.11
N LEU A 163 17.55 -1.08 -3.97
CA LEU A 163 17.38 0.29 -3.47
C LEU A 163 16.68 0.36 -2.12
N ASP A 164 15.84 -0.63 -1.79
CA ASP A 164 15.01 -0.64 -0.58
C ASP A 164 14.66 -2.09 -0.20
N GLY A 165 14.05 -2.26 0.96
CA GLY A 165 13.60 -3.56 1.43
C GLY A 165 12.97 -3.49 2.82
N ASN A 166 12.68 -4.65 3.41
CA ASN A 166 12.34 -4.67 4.81
C ASN A 166 13.63 -4.67 5.67
N ASN A 167 13.50 -4.37 6.96
CA ASN A 167 14.64 -4.25 7.88
C ASN A 167 15.57 -5.48 7.87
N ARG A 168 15.04 -6.68 7.63
CA ARG A 168 15.82 -7.92 7.57
C ARG A 168 16.68 -7.96 6.32
N ALA A 169 16.08 -7.68 5.17
CA ALA A 169 16.78 -7.63 3.89
C ALA A 169 17.86 -6.55 3.90
N LEU A 170 17.53 -5.33 4.34
CA LEU A 170 18.47 -4.22 4.39
C LEU A 170 19.65 -4.47 5.33
N ARG A 171 19.43 -5.15 6.47
CA ARG A 171 20.54 -5.55 7.36
C ARG A 171 21.50 -6.53 6.68
N ALA A 172 20.99 -7.45 5.88
CA ALA A 172 21.84 -8.40 5.15
C ALA A 172 22.61 -7.73 4.00
N MET A 173 22.13 -6.59 3.51
CA MET A 173 22.81 -5.78 2.48
C MET A 173 23.96 -4.91 3.02
N LEU A 174 24.12 -4.80 4.33
CA LEU A 174 25.19 -3.99 4.90
C LEU A 174 26.57 -4.52 4.44
N GLY A 175 27.35 -3.66 3.80
CA GLY A 175 28.67 -4.01 3.26
C GLY A 175 28.63 -4.86 1.98
N GLN A 176 27.46 -5.08 1.39
CA GLN A 176 27.29 -5.80 0.13
C GLN A 176 27.13 -4.81 -1.04
N ALA A 177 27.42 -5.27 -2.26
CA ALA A 177 27.12 -4.51 -3.48
C ALA A 177 25.60 -4.32 -3.61
N GLN A 178 25.17 -3.26 -4.30
CA GLN A 178 23.74 -3.04 -4.58
C GLN A 178 23.18 -4.01 -5.63
N ASP A 179 24.03 -4.47 -6.56
CA ASP A 179 23.65 -5.43 -7.59
C ASP A 179 23.70 -6.84 -7.04
N GLN A 180 22.53 -7.46 -6.94
CA GLN A 180 22.34 -8.78 -6.39
C GLN A 180 21.61 -9.68 -7.41
N ALA A 181 21.87 -11.00 -7.34
CA ALA A 181 21.23 -11.99 -8.19
C ALA A 181 20.32 -12.90 -7.35
N PHE A 182 19.04 -12.89 -7.64
CA PHE A 182 18.07 -13.71 -6.94
C PHE A 182 17.60 -14.89 -7.79
N THR A 183 17.39 -16.02 -7.13
CA THR A 183 16.87 -17.23 -7.78
C THR A 183 15.35 -17.22 -7.83
N TYR A 184 14.78 -17.70 -8.93
CA TYR A 184 13.36 -18.04 -9.01
C TYR A 184 13.16 -19.46 -9.55
N GLY A 185 11.98 -20.02 -9.34
CA GLY A 185 11.67 -21.39 -9.73
C GLY A 185 10.23 -21.56 -10.19
N ARG A 186 9.82 -22.80 -10.48
CA ARG A 186 8.47 -23.12 -11.00
C ARG A 186 7.33 -22.67 -10.11
N ARG A 187 7.56 -22.43 -8.82
CA ARG A 187 6.55 -21.97 -7.85
C ARG A 187 6.63 -20.46 -7.59
N THR A 188 7.53 -19.77 -8.25
CA THR A 188 7.62 -18.31 -8.14
C THR A 188 6.47 -17.70 -8.91
N VAL A 189 5.71 -16.85 -8.23
CA VAL A 189 4.60 -16.11 -8.85
C VAL A 189 5.13 -14.74 -9.30
N PHE A 190 4.97 -14.45 -10.58
CA PHE A 190 5.31 -13.14 -11.17
C PHE A 190 4.04 -12.34 -11.36
N ILE A 191 4.02 -11.11 -10.84
CA ILE A 191 2.83 -10.26 -10.81
C ILE A 191 3.21 -8.87 -11.27
N LYS A 192 2.50 -8.36 -12.28
CA LYS A 192 2.52 -6.95 -12.66
C LYS A 192 1.39 -6.21 -11.97
N TRP A 193 1.68 -5.05 -11.40
CA TRP A 193 0.70 -4.19 -10.75
C TRP A 193 0.44 -2.95 -11.60
N THR A 194 -0.72 -2.88 -12.23
CA THR A 194 -1.22 -1.67 -12.87
C THR A 194 -2.10 -0.93 -11.87
N GLY A 195 -1.52 0.07 -11.22
CA GLY A 195 -2.17 0.70 -10.07
C GLY A 195 -2.38 -0.28 -8.91
N ARG A 196 -3.60 -0.79 -8.73
CA ARG A 196 -3.97 -1.73 -7.66
C ARG A 196 -4.40 -3.11 -8.18
N VAL A 197 -4.52 -3.23 -9.49
CA VAL A 197 -4.95 -4.47 -10.15
C VAL A 197 -3.73 -5.33 -10.44
N PRO A 198 -3.68 -6.58 -9.93
CA PRO A 198 -2.61 -7.53 -10.22
C PRO A 198 -2.90 -8.31 -11.50
N GLU A 199 -1.87 -8.54 -12.29
CA GLU A 199 -1.87 -9.42 -13.47
C GLU A 199 -0.76 -10.45 -13.31
N LEU A 200 -1.04 -11.72 -13.64
CA LEU A 200 0.00 -12.75 -13.71
C LEU A 200 0.79 -12.59 -14.99
N ILE A 201 2.10 -12.51 -14.85
CA ILE A 201 3.03 -12.39 -15.97
C ILE A 201 4.05 -13.53 -15.96
N SER A 202 4.75 -13.71 -17.08
CA SER A 202 5.92 -14.59 -17.18
C SER A 202 7.21 -13.82 -16.88
N PRO A 203 8.30 -14.50 -16.48
CA PRO A 203 9.59 -13.85 -16.29
C PRO A 203 10.10 -13.09 -17.52
N SER A 204 9.79 -13.59 -18.73
CA SER A 204 10.19 -12.98 -20.00
C SER A 204 9.49 -11.66 -20.31
N GLN A 205 8.45 -11.30 -19.58
CA GLN A 205 7.74 -10.02 -19.72
C GLN A 205 8.35 -8.91 -18.87
N LEU A 206 9.29 -9.26 -17.98
CA LEU A 206 10.04 -8.28 -17.22
C LEU A 206 11.09 -7.61 -18.12
N THR A 207 11.18 -6.29 -18.02
CA THR A 207 12.09 -5.46 -18.80
C THR A 207 13.18 -4.86 -17.91
N VAL A 208 14.41 -4.78 -18.39
CA VAL A 208 15.50 -4.11 -17.67
C VAL A 208 15.10 -2.66 -17.36
N GLY A 209 15.28 -2.24 -16.11
CA GLY A 209 14.84 -0.95 -15.62
C GLY A 209 13.48 -0.98 -14.89
N ASP A 210 12.72 -2.07 -15.00
CA ASP A 210 11.46 -2.22 -14.26
C ASP A 210 11.68 -2.11 -12.75
N ARG A 211 10.72 -1.50 -12.07
CA ARG A 211 10.68 -1.47 -10.60
C ARG A 211 10.15 -2.79 -10.08
N ILE A 212 11.00 -3.52 -9.37
CA ILE A 212 10.68 -4.87 -8.91
C ILE A 212 10.73 -4.98 -7.40
N SER A 213 9.88 -5.83 -6.87
CA SER A 213 9.95 -6.34 -5.50
C SER A 213 10.13 -7.86 -5.53
N VAL A 214 11.18 -8.36 -4.86
CA VAL A 214 11.47 -9.78 -4.70
C VAL A 214 11.13 -10.20 -3.28
N ARG A 215 10.25 -11.19 -3.12
CA ARG A 215 9.81 -11.71 -1.83
C ARG A 215 10.29 -13.14 -1.67
N ILE A 216 11.09 -13.38 -0.63
CA ILE A 216 11.68 -14.67 -0.31
C ILE A 216 11.33 -15.05 1.13
N ARG A 217 10.97 -16.31 1.36
CA ARG A 217 10.81 -16.86 2.70
C ARG A 217 11.96 -17.79 3.00
N ALA A 218 12.88 -17.33 3.83
CA ALA A 218 14.06 -18.07 4.27
C ALA A 218 14.16 -18.06 5.80
N ARG A 219 15.06 -18.84 6.37
CA ARG A 219 15.31 -18.87 7.82
C ARG A 219 15.76 -17.48 8.29
N GLY A 220 15.45 -17.13 9.56
CA GLY A 220 15.75 -15.82 10.11
C GLY A 220 17.25 -15.49 10.23
N ASN A 221 18.08 -16.51 10.33
CA ASN A 221 19.54 -16.44 10.43
C ASN A 221 20.26 -16.75 9.12
N SER A 222 19.55 -16.80 7.98
CA SER A 222 20.17 -16.99 6.67
C SER A 222 21.10 -15.83 6.32
N SER A 223 22.27 -16.13 5.73
CA SER A 223 23.11 -15.12 5.08
C SER A 223 22.44 -14.61 3.79
N LEU A 224 22.93 -13.48 3.25
CA LEU A 224 22.40 -12.94 1.99
C LEU A 224 22.48 -13.98 0.87
N GLY A 225 23.66 -14.59 0.64
CA GLY A 225 23.80 -15.63 -0.39
C GLY A 225 22.89 -16.83 -0.22
N GLN A 226 22.56 -17.24 1.03
CA GLN A 226 21.57 -18.30 1.27
C GLN A 226 20.14 -17.85 0.92
N VAL A 227 19.84 -16.57 1.13
CA VAL A 227 18.54 -16.00 0.74
C VAL A 227 18.44 -15.90 -0.78
N GLU A 228 19.47 -15.46 -1.45
CA GLU A 228 19.56 -15.35 -2.92
C GLU A 228 19.43 -16.72 -3.62
N ALA A 229 20.06 -17.74 -3.06
CA ALA A 229 19.95 -19.12 -3.54
C ALA A 229 18.58 -19.77 -3.24
N THR A 230 17.75 -19.14 -2.39
CA THR A 230 16.40 -19.63 -2.09
C THR A 230 15.42 -19.06 -3.14
N PRO A 231 14.69 -19.93 -3.88
CA PRO A 231 13.76 -19.45 -4.88
C PRO A 231 12.74 -18.46 -4.30
N ALA A 232 12.57 -17.33 -4.97
CA ALA A 232 11.60 -16.31 -4.60
C ALA A 232 10.18 -16.89 -4.61
N ASN A 233 9.36 -16.48 -3.66
CA ASN A 233 7.93 -16.80 -3.64
C ASN A 233 7.17 -15.93 -4.64
N HIS A 234 7.51 -14.63 -4.68
CA HIS A 234 6.89 -13.65 -5.57
C HIS A 234 7.93 -12.69 -6.12
N VAL A 235 7.74 -12.31 -7.37
CA VAL A 235 8.37 -11.17 -8.02
C VAL A 235 7.26 -10.24 -8.48
N GLY A 236 7.22 -9.05 -7.93
CA GLY A 236 6.21 -8.04 -8.27
C GLY A 236 6.85 -6.93 -9.08
N GLU A 237 6.35 -6.68 -10.29
CA GLU A 237 6.61 -5.48 -11.07
C GLU A 237 5.63 -4.39 -10.64
N HIS A 238 6.12 -3.19 -10.48
CA HIS A 238 5.31 -2.03 -10.12
C HIS A 238 5.57 -0.94 -11.17
N GLU A 239 4.56 -0.63 -11.94
CA GLU A 239 4.66 0.53 -12.83
C GLU A 239 5.08 1.78 -12.04
N PRO A 240 5.97 2.62 -12.59
CA PRO A 240 6.26 3.90 -11.98
C PRO A 240 4.95 4.68 -11.85
N PRO A 241 4.77 5.50 -10.80
CA PRO A 241 3.62 6.40 -10.75
C PRO A 241 3.64 7.23 -12.04
N ALA A 242 2.46 7.34 -12.70
CA ALA A 242 2.31 8.20 -13.85
C ALA A 242 2.92 9.57 -13.51
N SER A 243 3.82 10.05 -14.36
CA SER A 243 4.38 11.39 -14.22
C SER A 243 3.25 12.39 -14.34
N SER A 244 2.91 13.03 -13.23
CA SER A 244 1.98 14.15 -13.16
C SER A 244 2.60 15.43 -13.71
#